data_a23c3cf537c8bd9084d826578643c37a
#
_entry.id   a23c3cf537c8bd9084d826578643c37a
#
_cell.length_a   1.000
_cell.length_b   1.000
_cell.length_c   1.000
_cell.angle_alpha   90.00
_cell.angle_beta   90.00
_cell.angle_gamma   90.00
#
_symmetry.space_group_name_H-M   'P 1'
#
loop_
_entity.id
_entity.type
_entity.pdbx_description
1 polymer ?
#
loop_
_entity_poly.entity_id
_entity_poly.type
_entity_poly.pdbx_seq_one_letter_code
_entity_poly.pdbx_strand_id
1 'polypeptide(L)'
;MQKDSAVAVAPTNEVSIKERVKLGLKFSLVFGVFFYLYKKGLITANSFEKLFSSPKSVLFCSVLMAVNTVLGAIRWRILLRTQGAELRFVEVLKLNLIGAFFNIALPGAVSGDFVKAVHVAEKFKDKRAAVFGSMLFDRILGVSAMVFVGSFSALLSVFIPWGGALPDLLIYTVGGVGFAVIAFYLYLFLSHRKDPVFQILQFFTKRHEKLGMIDRLYHGVMGYRAYPKRVLKAIAFSMVIHMMMIIMAFVITETISPGGGLPFLPIAVVVPIGMLATAIPVLPAGVGTGHAAFYALFKMIGSDQGAEVFSLIVLYQVLAGVVGGVIYLKYLAEKKQA
;
A
#
# COMPACT_ATOMS: atom_id res chain seq x y z
N MET A 1 35.47 -57.84 4.65
CA MET A 1 34.50 -57.34 3.64
C MET A 1 33.92 -56.04 4.18
N GLN A 2 34.50 -54.94 3.76
CA GLN A 2 34.16 -53.59 4.17
C GLN A 2 33.17 -53.03 3.13
N LYS A 3 31.93 -52.71 3.56
CA LYS A 3 30.93 -52.09 2.71
C LYS A 3 31.13 -50.58 2.72
N ASP A 4 31.63 -50.03 1.65
CA ASP A 4 31.68 -48.60 1.41
C ASP A 4 30.25 -48.03 1.36
N SER A 5 29.94 -47.20 2.35
CA SER A 5 28.74 -46.36 2.34
C SER A 5 29.02 -45.12 1.48
N ALA A 6 28.57 -45.15 0.25
CA ALA A 6 28.55 -43.95 -0.60
C ALA A 6 27.64 -42.92 0.03
N VAL A 7 28.20 -41.77 0.45
CA VAL A 7 27.47 -40.58 0.84
C VAL A 7 26.80 -40.03 -0.40
N ALA A 8 25.48 -40.19 -0.50
CA ALA A 8 24.68 -39.57 -1.55
C ALA A 8 24.70 -38.05 -1.34
N VAL A 9 25.42 -37.34 -2.21
CA VAL A 9 25.37 -35.87 -2.33
C VAL A 9 23.97 -35.49 -2.72
N ALA A 10 23.26 -34.80 -1.81
CA ALA A 10 21.92 -34.28 -2.07
C ALA A 10 21.97 -33.33 -3.28
N PRO A 11 20.99 -33.41 -4.22
CA PRO A 11 20.98 -32.55 -5.39
C PRO A 11 20.86 -31.09 -4.97
N THR A 12 21.83 -30.28 -5.37
CA THR A 12 21.77 -28.83 -5.30
C THR A 12 20.56 -28.37 -6.11
N ASN A 13 19.47 -28.01 -5.42
CA ASN A 13 18.28 -27.45 -6.03
C ASN A 13 18.63 -26.08 -6.65
N GLU A 14 19.16 -26.09 -7.86
CA GLU A 14 19.28 -24.89 -8.67
C GLU A 14 17.89 -24.31 -8.89
N VAL A 15 17.75 -23.01 -8.59
CA VAL A 15 16.53 -22.24 -8.92
C VAL A 15 16.27 -22.46 -10.40
N SER A 16 15.13 -23.06 -10.73
CA SER A 16 14.79 -23.42 -12.11
C SER A 16 15.03 -22.25 -13.05
N ILE A 17 15.63 -22.51 -14.22
CA ILE A 17 15.87 -21.50 -15.26
C ILE A 17 14.59 -20.69 -15.54
N LYS A 18 13.42 -21.35 -15.50
CA LYS A 18 12.11 -20.70 -15.64
C LYS A 18 11.83 -19.65 -14.54
N GLU A 19 12.27 -19.88 -13.30
CA GLU A 19 12.10 -18.92 -12.20
C GLU A 19 13.09 -17.76 -12.30
N ARG A 20 14.33 -18.02 -12.73
CA ARG A 20 15.33 -16.97 -13.01
C ARG A 20 14.88 -16.07 -14.16
N VAL A 21 14.34 -16.66 -15.24
CA VAL A 21 13.80 -15.93 -16.40
C VAL A 21 12.57 -15.11 -16.00
N LYS A 22 11.64 -15.65 -15.20
CA LYS A 22 10.49 -14.88 -14.68
C LYS A 22 10.93 -13.72 -13.81
N LEU A 23 11.94 -13.90 -12.97
CA LEU A 23 12.49 -12.84 -12.13
C LEU A 23 13.17 -11.76 -13.00
N GLY A 24 13.99 -12.16 -13.97
CA GLY A 24 14.64 -11.28 -14.95
C GLY A 24 13.62 -10.45 -15.73
N LEU A 25 12.55 -11.07 -16.25
CA LEU A 25 11.46 -10.39 -16.97
C LEU A 25 10.76 -9.34 -16.09
N LYS A 26 10.57 -9.61 -14.78
CA LYS A 26 9.95 -8.66 -13.85
C LYS A 26 10.85 -7.45 -13.59
N PHE A 27 12.15 -7.65 -13.37
CA PHE A 27 13.10 -6.55 -13.25
C PHE A 27 13.22 -5.75 -14.54
N SER A 28 13.23 -6.42 -15.71
CA SER A 28 13.25 -5.77 -17.02
C SER A 28 12.01 -4.92 -17.25
N LEU A 29 10.83 -5.38 -16.79
CA LEU A 29 9.60 -4.60 -16.87
C LEU A 29 9.69 -3.33 -16.03
N VAL A 30 10.13 -3.42 -14.77
CA VAL A 30 10.31 -2.26 -13.88
C VAL A 30 11.31 -1.28 -14.49
N PHE A 31 12.47 -1.78 -14.93
CA PHE A 31 13.48 -0.97 -15.59
C PHE A 31 12.96 -0.33 -16.88
N GLY A 32 12.24 -1.09 -17.72
CA GLY A 32 11.64 -0.60 -18.97
C GLY A 32 10.62 0.53 -18.71
N VAL A 33 9.84 0.44 -17.63
CA VAL A 33 8.89 1.49 -17.24
C VAL A 33 9.65 2.76 -16.79
N PHE A 34 10.67 2.63 -15.93
CA PHE A 34 11.47 3.79 -15.54
C PHE A 34 12.18 4.43 -16.75
N PHE A 35 12.71 3.61 -17.68
CA PHE A 35 13.30 4.10 -18.93
C PHE A 35 12.27 4.82 -19.81
N TYR A 36 11.05 4.28 -19.93
CA TYR A 36 9.96 4.93 -20.67
C TYR A 36 9.59 6.29 -20.07
N LEU A 37 9.44 6.36 -18.73
CA LEU A 37 9.13 7.60 -18.02
C LEU A 37 10.25 8.65 -18.18
N TYR A 38 11.51 8.20 -18.13
CA TYR A 38 12.68 9.05 -18.42
C TYR A 38 12.62 9.59 -19.86
N LYS A 39 12.36 8.75 -20.86
CA LYS A 39 12.23 9.16 -22.27
C LYS A 39 11.06 10.12 -22.51
N LYS A 40 10.00 10.03 -21.73
CA LYS A 40 8.85 10.95 -21.78
C LYS A 40 9.08 12.25 -20.99
N GLY A 41 10.22 12.41 -20.35
CA GLY A 41 10.54 13.59 -19.52
C GLY A 41 9.69 13.67 -18.23
N LEU A 42 8.98 12.60 -17.87
CA LEU A 42 8.20 12.52 -16.63
C LEU A 42 9.08 12.24 -15.40
N ILE A 43 10.33 11.82 -15.64
CA ILE A 43 11.37 11.67 -14.65
C ILE A 43 12.61 12.37 -15.22
N THR A 44 13.15 13.33 -14.48
CA THR A 44 14.37 14.02 -14.88
C THR A 44 15.54 13.59 -13.99
N ALA A 45 16.73 13.44 -14.58
CA ALA A 45 17.94 13.18 -13.81
C ALA A 45 18.20 14.30 -12.77
N ASN A 46 17.86 15.52 -13.14
CA ASN A 46 18.00 16.71 -12.30
C ASN A 46 17.22 16.62 -10.97
N SER A 47 15.99 16.05 -10.96
CA SER A 47 15.20 15.91 -9.74
C SER A 47 15.81 14.89 -8.77
N PHE A 48 16.40 13.80 -9.31
CA PHE A 48 17.17 12.86 -8.49
C PHE A 48 18.44 13.52 -7.94
N GLU A 49 19.19 14.24 -8.79
CA GLU A 49 20.39 14.97 -8.37
C GLU A 49 20.08 15.95 -7.25
N LYS A 50 19.03 16.78 -7.40
CA LYS A 50 18.61 17.73 -6.36
C LYS A 50 18.25 17.05 -5.06
N LEU A 51 17.49 15.94 -5.10
CA LEU A 51 17.15 15.18 -3.89
C LEU A 51 18.42 14.65 -3.22
N PHE A 52 19.32 13.99 -3.97
CA PHE A 52 20.54 13.41 -3.42
C PHE A 52 21.56 14.46 -2.97
N SER A 53 21.52 15.68 -3.52
CA SER A 53 22.32 16.82 -3.07
C SER A 53 21.83 17.39 -1.73
N SER A 54 20.66 16.94 -1.24
CA SER A 54 20.12 17.31 0.08
C SER A 54 20.10 16.12 1.04
N PRO A 55 21.23 15.78 1.70
CA PRO A 55 21.31 14.59 2.56
C PRO A 55 20.30 14.64 3.74
N LYS A 56 19.93 15.84 4.19
CA LYS A 56 18.91 16.03 5.23
C LYS A 56 17.53 15.54 4.74
N SER A 57 17.13 15.93 3.53
CA SER A 57 15.85 15.51 2.93
C SER A 57 15.85 14.00 2.65
N VAL A 58 16.96 13.46 2.14
CA VAL A 58 17.12 12.01 1.92
C VAL A 58 16.95 11.24 3.22
N LEU A 59 17.67 11.64 4.28
CA LEU A 59 17.59 10.98 5.59
C LEU A 59 16.18 11.08 6.17
N PHE A 60 15.58 12.28 6.15
CA PHE A 60 14.25 12.51 6.68
C PHE A 60 13.19 11.65 5.98
N CYS A 61 13.15 11.63 4.65
CA CYS A 61 12.24 10.81 3.86
C CYS A 61 12.48 9.29 4.09
N SER A 62 13.74 8.88 4.24
CA SER A 62 14.10 7.49 4.57
C SER A 62 13.55 7.07 5.94
N VAL A 63 13.67 7.94 6.94
CA VAL A 63 13.11 7.71 8.29
C VAL A 63 11.59 7.64 8.23
N LEU A 64 10.94 8.59 7.53
CA LEU A 64 9.48 8.56 7.34
C LEU A 64 9.03 7.25 6.71
N MET A 65 9.72 6.78 5.67
CA MET A 65 9.38 5.52 4.99
C MET A 65 9.59 4.29 5.88
N ALA A 66 10.66 4.27 6.68
CA ALA A 66 10.91 3.20 7.64
C ALA A 66 9.83 3.15 8.73
N VAL A 67 9.50 4.29 9.32
CA VAL A 67 8.43 4.41 10.34
C VAL A 67 7.08 4.03 9.73
N ASN A 68 6.77 4.47 8.52
CA ASN A 68 5.55 4.09 7.79
C ASN A 68 5.43 2.56 7.65
N THR A 69 6.52 1.89 7.26
CA THR A 69 6.58 0.42 7.16
C THR A 69 6.32 -0.27 8.49
N VAL A 70 6.90 0.26 9.58
CA VAL A 70 6.69 -0.25 10.95
C VAL A 70 5.24 -0.05 11.40
N LEU A 71 4.67 1.14 11.19
CA LEU A 71 3.28 1.44 11.55
C LEU A 71 2.29 0.56 10.76
N GLY A 72 2.56 0.32 9.47
CA GLY A 72 1.79 -0.61 8.65
C GLY A 72 1.81 -2.04 9.21
N ALA A 73 2.96 -2.52 9.67
CA ALA A 73 3.08 -3.82 10.31
C ALA A 73 2.33 -3.89 11.65
N ILE A 74 2.41 -2.85 12.48
CA ILE A 74 1.67 -2.75 13.74
C ILE A 74 0.16 -2.78 13.47
N ARG A 75 -0.31 -1.99 12.51
CA ARG A 75 -1.72 -1.93 12.13
C ARG A 75 -2.24 -3.30 11.71
N TRP A 76 -1.57 -3.96 10.77
CA TRP A 76 -2.00 -5.28 10.31
C TRP A 76 -1.93 -6.34 11.43
N ARG A 77 -0.93 -6.27 12.31
CA ARG A 77 -0.86 -7.16 13.49
C ARG A 77 -2.06 -6.99 14.42
N ILE A 78 -2.55 -5.77 14.63
CA ILE A 78 -3.77 -5.51 15.42
C ILE A 78 -4.97 -6.22 14.77
N LEU A 79 -5.10 -6.14 13.45
CA LEU A 79 -6.18 -6.77 12.72
C LEU A 79 -6.10 -8.30 12.76
N LEU A 80 -4.93 -8.87 12.55
CA LEU A 80 -4.69 -10.32 12.66
C LEU A 80 -5.06 -10.85 14.06
N ARG A 81 -4.59 -10.18 15.12
CA ARG A 81 -4.93 -10.54 16.50
C ARG A 81 -6.43 -10.47 16.79
N THR A 82 -7.13 -9.54 16.16
CA THR A 82 -8.60 -9.43 16.30
C THR A 82 -9.29 -10.66 15.72
N GLN A 83 -8.73 -11.25 14.69
CA GLN A 83 -9.22 -12.49 14.07
C GLN A 83 -8.60 -13.76 14.71
N GLY A 84 -7.87 -13.62 15.81
CA GLY A 84 -7.29 -14.73 16.54
C GLY A 84 -6.04 -15.33 15.87
N ALA A 85 -5.45 -14.67 14.87
CA ALA A 85 -4.17 -15.06 14.30
C ALA A 85 -3.04 -14.27 14.99
N GLU A 86 -2.37 -14.90 15.96
CA GLU A 86 -1.32 -14.25 16.75
C GLU A 86 0.07 -14.52 16.16
N LEU A 87 0.74 -13.45 15.76
CA LEU A 87 2.13 -13.45 15.28
C LEU A 87 2.96 -12.48 16.10
N ARG A 88 4.28 -12.81 16.23
CA ARG A 88 5.25 -11.87 16.81
C ARG A 88 5.41 -10.67 15.90
N PHE A 89 5.69 -9.49 16.47
CA PHE A 89 5.83 -8.25 15.69
C PHE A 89 6.87 -8.38 14.57
N VAL A 90 8.02 -8.98 14.86
CA VAL A 90 9.11 -9.17 13.89
C VAL A 90 8.67 -10.04 12.70
N GLU A 91 7.82 -11.04 12.92
CA GLU A 91 7.28 -11.88 11.83
C GLU A 91 6.36 -11.05 10.91
N VAL A 92 5.47 -10.23 11.51
CA VAL A 92 4.58 -9.37 10.73
C VAL A 92 5.36 -8.30 9.97
N LEU A 93 6.40 -7.72 10.59
CA LEU A 93 7.28 -6.74 9.93
C LEU A 93 8.02 -7.36 8.73
N LYS A 94 8.60 -8.56 8.90
CA LYS A 94 9.22 -9.30 7.79
C LYS A 94 8.22 -9.55 6.66
N LEU A 95 7.02 -10.02 6.98
CA LEU A 95 5.96 -10.25 5.99
C LEU A 95 5.51 -8.96 5.29
N ASN A 96 5.46 -7.84 6.02
CA ASN A 96 5.11 -6.54 5.43
C ASN A 96 6.17 -6.07 4.43
N LEU A 97 7.45 -6.24 4.75
CA LEU A 97 8.57 -5.96 3.83
C LEU A 97 8.56 -6.91 2.61
N ILE A 98 8.33 -8.21 2.82
CA ILE A 98 8.14 -9.17 1.73
C ILE A 98 6.97 -8.74 0.84
N GLY A 99 5.84 -8.31 1.43
CA GLY A 99 4.72 -7.76 0.67
C GLY A 99 5.11 -6.54 -0.17
N ALA A 100 5.92 -5.62 0.37
CA ALA A 100 6.43 -4.47 -0.37
C ALA A 100 7.26 -4.89 -1.60
N PHE A 101 8.11 -5.91 -1.46
CA PHE A 101 8.84 -6.49 -2.60
C PHE A 101 7.88 -7.01 -3.69
N PHE A 102 6.87 -7.79 -3.31
CA PHE A 102 5.93 -8.35 -4.29
C PHE A 102 5.02 -7.29 -4.91
N ASN A 103 4.71 -6.20 -4.23
CA ASN A 103 3.98 -5.06 -4.82
C ASN A 103 4.76 -4.38 -5.95
N ILE A 104 6.09 -4.45 -5.91
CA ILE A 104 6.95 -3.93 -6.98
C ILE A 104 7.20 -4.99 -8.05
N ALA A 105 7.39 -6.25 -7.64
CA ALA A 105 7.74 -7.34 -8.56
C ALA A 105 6.54 -7.89 -9.35
N LEU A 106 5.32 -7.69 -8.90
CA LEU A 106 4.11 -8.23 -9.53
C LEU A 106 3.17 -7.08 -9.96
N PRO A 107 2.48 -7.23 -11.09
CA PRO A 107 1.44 -6.29 -11.46
C PRO A 107 0.28 -6.35 -10.45
N GLY A 108 -0.28 -5.19 -10.13
CA GLY A 108 -1.38 -5.04 -9.18
C GLY A 108 -0.95 -4.55 -7.80
N ALA A 109 -1.64 -3.50 -7.33
CA ALA A 109 -1.35 -2.84 -6.04
C ALA A 109 -1.60 -3.72 -4.80
N VAL A 110 -2.16 -4.94 -4.97
CA VAL A 110 -2.60 -5.85 -3.90
C VAL A 110 -1.79 -7.15 -3.88
N SER A 111 -0.91 -7.36 -4.87
CA SER A 111 -0.19 -8.62 -5.03
C SER A 111 0.67 -8.99 -3.82
N GLY A 112 1.37 -8.03 -3.23
CA GLY A 112 2.18 -8.26 -2.04
C GLY A 112 1.34 -8.56 -0.79
N ASP A 113 0.17 -7.94 -0.65
CA ASP A 113 -0.72 -8.25 0.48
C ASP A 113 -1.30 -9.65 0.36
N PHE A 114 -1.61 -10.09 -0.86
CA PHE A 114 -2.04 -11.45 -1.10
C PHE A 114 -0.94 -12.45 -0.71
N VAL A 115 0.31 -12.21 -1.12
CA VAL A 115 1.45 -13.08 -0.78
C VAL A 115 1.63 -13.16 0.74
N LYS A 116 1.62 -12.04 1.46
CA LYS A 116 1.75 -12.07 2.93
C LYS A 116 0.57 -12.77 3.61
N ALA A 117 -0.66 -12.60 3.09
CA ALA A 117 -1.85 -13.28 3.62
C ALA A 117 -1.78 -14.79 3.41
N VAL A 118 -1.32 -15.26 2.25
CA VAL A 118 -1.09 -16.70 1.98
C VAL A 118 -0.12 -17.30 2.99
N HIS A 119 1.03 -16.64 3.26
CA HIS A 119 2.00 -17.12 4.24
C HIS A 119 1.41 -17.27 5.65
N VAL A 120 0.58 -16.29 6.06
CA VAL A 120 -0.10 -16.37 7.38
C VAL A 120 -1.17 -17.47 7.36
N ALA A 121 -1.93 -17.59 6.27
CA ALA A 121 -2.98 -18.59 6.14
C ALA A 121 -2.45 -20.04 6.11
N GLU A 122 -1.23 -20.27 5.63
CA GLU A 122 -0.54 -21.56 5.74
C GLU A 122 -0.25 -21.94 7.19
N LYS A 123 0.11 -20.95 8.03
CA LYS A 123 0.40 -21.15 9.46
C LYS A 123 -0.90 -21.32 10.28
N PHE A 124 -1.99 -20.70 9.87
CA PHE A 124 -3.30 -20.71 10.56
C PHE A 124 -4.37 -21.35 9.66
N LYS A 125 -4.25 -22.65 9.39
CA LYS A 125 -5.10 -23.37 8.44
C LYS A 125 -6.59 -23.26 8.74
N ASP A 126 -6.96 -23.29 10.04
CA ASP A 126 -8.35 -23.21 10.49
C ASP A 126 -8.93 -21.78 10.41
N LYS A 127 -8.07 -20.76 10.22
CA LYS A 127 -8.44 -19.34 10.22
C LYS A 127 -8.16 -18.66 8.88
N ARG A 128 -8.03 -19.41 7.79
CA ARG A 128 -7.67 -18.87 6.47
C ARG A 128 -8.57 -17.72 6.04
N ALA A 129 -9.90 -17.91 6.13
CA ALA A 129 -10.86 -16.87 5.75
C ALA A 129 -10.71 -15.60 6.61
N ALA A 130 -10.45 -15.75 7.92
CA ALA A 130 -10.23 -14.64 8.83
C ALA A 130 -8.93 -13.87 8.50
N VAL A 131 -7.86 -14.57 8.11
CA VAL A 131 -6.60 -13.96 7.66
C VAL A 131 -6.81 -13.13 6.38
N PHE A 132 -7.49 -13.69 5.37
CA PHE A 132 -7.82 -12.93 4.15
C PHE A 132 -8.78 -11.78 4.43
N GLY A 133 -9.75 -11.96 5.33
CA GLY A 133 -10.62 -10.90 5.83
C GLY A 133 -9.84 -9.77 6.49
N SER A 134 -8.79 -10.08 7.27
CA SER A 134 -7.91 -9.07 7.88
C SER A 134 -7.12 -8.28 6.84
N MET A 135 -6.64 -8.93 5.77
CA MET A 135 -5.95 -8.28 4.66
C MET A 135 -6.89 -7.31 3.93
N LEU A 136 -8.10 -7.76 3.62
CA LEU A 136 -9.10 -6.92 2.97
C LEU A 136 -9.48 -5.72 3.84
N PHE A 137 -9.71 -5.95 5.13
CA PHE A 137 -10.05 -4.89 6.07
C PHE A 137 -8.91 -3.90 6.28
N ASP A 138 -7.65 -4.35 6.27
CA ASP A 138 -6.46 -3.50 6.29
C ASP A 138 -6.43 -2.53 5.10
N ARG A 139 -6.84 -3.00 3.92
CA ARG A 139 -6.99 -2.16 2.72
C ARG A 139 -8.13 -1.16 2.84
N ILE A 140 -9.29 -1.61 3.31
CA ILE A 140 -10.43 -0.71 3.56
C ILE A 140 -10.03 0.41 4.51
N LEU A 141 -9.36 0.08 5.62
CA LEU A 141 -8.86 1.07 6.58
C LEU A 141 -7.86 2.05 5.95
N GLY A 142 -6.93 1.55 5.13
CA GLY A 142 -5.95 2.37 4.42
C GLY A 142 -6.63 3.37 3.49
N VAL A 143 -7.52 2.90 2.61
CA VAL A 143 -8.28 3.74 1.67
C VAL A 143 -9.15 4.74 2.44
N SER A 144 -9.86 4.29 3.47
CA SER A 144 -10.71 5.16 4.29
C SER A 144 -9.93 6.29 4.94
N ALA A 145 -8.77 5.99 5.54
CA ALA A 145 -7.93 7.01 6.17
C ALA A 145 -7.38 8.01 5.15
N MET A 146 -7.01 7.54 3.95
CA MET A 146 -6.56 8.38 2.85
C MET A 146 -7.67 9.34 2.40
N VAL A 147 -8.90 8.83 2.25
CA VAL A 147 -10.07 9.65 1.94
C VAL A 147 -10.37 10.64 3.06
N PHE A 148 -10.30 10.23 4.32
CA PHE A 148 -10.52 11.15 5.45
C PHE A 148 -9.52 12.30 5.46
N VAL A 149 -8.22 11.99 5.32
CA VAL A 149 -7.18 13.03 5.31
C VAL A 149 -7.37 13.96 4.12
N GLY A 150 -7.64 13.42 2.92
CA GLY A 150 -7.90 14.22 1.72
C GLY A 150 -9.15 15.10 1.85
N SER A 151 -10.26 14.56 2.35
CA SER A 151 -11.53 15.30 2.54
C SER A 151 -11.39 16.37 3.61
N PHE A 152 -10.70 16.08 4.71
CA PHE A 152 -10.44 17.06 5.77
C PHE A 152 -9.55 18.19 5.27
N SER A 153 -8.50 17.88 4.51
CA SER A 153 -7.62 18.89 3.90
C SER A 153 -8.36 19.73 2.87
N ALA A 154 -9.24 19.12 2.06
CA ALA A 154 -10.08 19.84 1.10
C ALA A 154 -11.07 20.78 1.81
N LEU A 155 -11.66 20.35 2.92
CA LEU A 155 -12.53 21.19 3.73
C LEU A 155 -11.75 22.38 4.32
N LEU A 156 -10.55 22.12 4.85
CA LEU A 156 -9.70 23.19 5.40
C LEU A 156 -9.28 24.20 4.32
N SER A 157 -9.07 23.77 3.08
CA SER A 157 -8.68 24.66 1.98
C SER A 157 -9.77 25.68 1.59
N VAL A 158 -11.02 25.46 1.99
CA VAL A 158 -12.12 26.42 1.80
C VAL A 158 -12.00 27.59 2.81
N PHE A 159 -11.47 27.31 4.01
CA PHE A 159 -11.40 28.29 5.10
C PHE A 159 -10.02 28.94 5.23
N ILE A 160 -8.96 28.27 4.82
CA ILE A 160 -7.59 28.73 4.94
C ILE A 160 -7.08 29.17 3.57
N PRO A 161 -6.89 30.50 3.33
CA PRO A 161 -6.33 30.99 2.08
C PRO A 161 -4.91 30.45 1.86
N TRP A 162 -4.63 29.91 0.69
CA TRP A 162 -3.31 29.36 0.35
C TRP A 162 -2.73 29.93 -0.96
N GLY A 163 -3.37 31.01 -1.50
CA GLY A 163 -2.91 31.69 -2.71
C GLY A 163 -3.48 31.13 -4.03
N GLY A 164 -4.36 30.13 -3.95
CA GLY A 164 -5.06 29.54 -5.09
C GLY A 164 -6.44 29.04 -4.71
N ALA A 165 -7.12 28.37 -5.65
CA ALA A 165 -8.40 27.71 -5.41
C ALA A 165 -8.39 26.32 -6.03
N LEU A 166 -8.95 25.35 -5.32
CA LEU A 166 -9.21 24.02 -5.90
C LEU A 166 -10.52 24.09 -6.70
N PRO A 167 -10.63 23.31 -7.80
CA PRO A 167 -11.90 23.20 -8.52
C PRO A 167 -13.02 22.70 -7.59
N ASP A 168 -14.18 23.39 -7.63
CA ASP A 168 -15.35 23.03 -6.80
C ASP A 168 -15.74 21.57 -6.98
N LEU A 169 -15.70 21.05 -8.21
CA LEU A 169 -15.98 19.64 -8.51
C LEU A 169 -15.06 18.70 -7.72
N LEU A 170 -13.79 19.04 -7.54
CA LEU A 170 -12.84 18.24 -6.78
C LEU A 170 -13.23 18.24 -5.29
N ILE A 171 -13.57 19.41 -4.72
CA ILE A 171 -13.99 19.57 -3.32
C ILE A 171 -15.25 18.75 -3.05
N TYR A 172 -16.29 18.89 -3.91
CA TYR A 172 -17.54 18.14 -3.75
C TYR A 172 -17.36 16.64 -3.94
N THR A 173 -16.53 16.21 -4.90
CA THR A 173 -16.26 14.78 -5.12
C THR A 173 -15.54 14.17 -3.92
N VAL A 174 -14.48 14.80 -3.46
CA VAL A 174 -13.69 14.30 -2.31
C VAL A 174 -14.52 14.33 -1.02
N GLY A 175 -15.32 15.40 -0.82
CA GLY A 175 -16.24 15.50 0.31
C GLY A 175 -17.33 14.41 0.27
N GLY A 176 -17.92 14.15 -0.90
CA GLY A 176 -18.92 13.09 -1.09
C GLY A 176 -18.38 11.70 -0.82
N VAL A 177 -17.16 11.39 -1.28
CA VAL A 177 -16.49 10.13 -0.97
C VAL A 177 -16.15 10.04 0.53
N GLY A 178 -15.74 11.15 1.16
CA GLY A 178 -15.53 11.24 2.61
C GLY A 178 -16.80 10.91 3.40
N PHE A 179 -17.93 11.47 2.97
CA PHE A 179 -19.23 11.16 3.56
C PHE A 179 -19.60 9.67 3.41
N ALA A 180 -19.37 9.08 2.22
CA ALA A 180 -19.62 7.66 2.00
C ALA A 180 -18.76 6.76 2.92
N VAL A 181 -17.51 7.15 3.19
CA VAL A 181 -16.65 6.43 4.15
C VAL A 181 -17.21 6.55 5.58
N ILE A 182 -17.68 7.72 6.00
CA ILE A 182 -18.34 7.89 7.30
C ILE A 182 -19.58 7.01 7.39
N ALA A 183 -20.42 7.03 6.36
CA ALA A 183 -21.62 6.20 6.28
C ALA A 183 -21.29 4.70 6.37
N PHE A 184 -20.20 4.25 5.74
CA PHE A 184 -19.70 2.88 5.85
C PHE A 184 -19.37 2.50 7.30
N TYR A 185 -18.64 3.34 8.05
CA TYR A 185 -18.30 3.03 9.43
C TYR A 185 -19.52 3.12 10.38
N LEU A 186 -20.42 4.07 10.14
CA LEU A 186 -21.71 4.10 10.86
C LEU A 186 -22.47 2.80 10.61
N TYR A 187 -22.58 2.38 9.36
CA TYR A 187 -23.19 1.10 9.02
C TYR A 187 -22.47 -0.08 9.72
N LEU A 188 -21.15 -0.16 9.66
CA LEU A 188 -20.36 -1.22 10.27
C LEU A 188 -20.65 -1.35 11.77
N PHE A 189 -20.77 -0.24 12.50
CA PHE A 189 -20.93 -0.26 13.95
C PHE A 189 -22.38 -0.23 14.43
N LEU A 190 -23.31 0.36 13.67
CA LEU A 190 -24.71 0.51 14.08
C LEU A 190 -25.64 -0.61 13.55
N SER A 191 -25.26 -1.30 12.49
CA SER A 191 -26.09 -2.37 11.90
C SER A 191 -26.06 -3.63 12.77
N HIS A 192 -27.11 -3.85 13.58
CA HIS A 192 -27.12 -4.92 14.59
C HIS A 192 -28.05 -6.11 14.30
N ARG A 193 -29.16 -5.97 13.59
CA ARG A 193 -30.17 -7.04 13.50
C ARG A 193 -30.73 -7.37 12.11
N LYS A 194 -30.74 -6.42 11.18
CA LYS A 194 -31.14 -6.66 9.78
C LYS A 194 -30.08 -6.06 8.88
N ASP A 195 -29.14 -6.89 8.50
CA ASP A 195 -28.06 -6.49 7.62
C ASP A 195 -28.53 -6.58 6.15
N PRO A 196 -28.96 -5.47 5.51
CA PRO A 196 -29.53 -5.49 4.17
C PRO A 196 -28.48 -5.92 3.13
N VAL A 197 -27.21 -5.56 3.34
CA VAL A 197 -26.12 -5.97 2.45
C VAL A 197 -25.92 -7.47 2.53
N PHE A 198 -26.00 -8.05 3.72
CA PHE A 198 -25.92 -9.49 3.90
C PHE A 198 -27.10 -10.22 3.23
N GLN A 199 -28.32 -9.69 3.34
CA GLN A 199 -29.49 -10.28 2.67
C GLN A 199 -29.35 -10.29 1.15
N ILE A 200 -28.88 -9.17 0.58
CA ILE A 200 -28.59 -9.06 -0.85
C ILE A 200 -27.49 -10.06 -1.24
N LEU A 201 -26.41 -10.11 -0.45
CA LEU A 201 -25.31 -11.04 -0.69
C LEU A 201 -25.77 -12.49 -0.64
N GLN A 202 -26.56 -12.87 0.35
CA GLN A 202 -27.14 -14.22 0.47
C GLN A 202 -28.01 -14.59 -0.73
N PHE A 203 -28.79 -13.65 -1.26
CA PHE A 203 -29.61 -13.89 -2.45
C PHE A 203 -28.76 -14.34 -3.64
N PHE A 204 -27.58 -13.72 -3.83
CA PHE A 204 -26.65 -14.10 -4.90
C PHE A 204 -25.82 -15.35 -4.56
N THR A 205 -25.34 -15.48 -3.33
CA THR A 205 -24.49 -16.61 -2.91
C THR A 205 -25.21 -17.93 -2.87
N LYS A 206 -26.50 -17.94 -2.50
CA LYS A 206 -27.35 -19.16 -2.55
C LYS A 206 -27.53 -19.69 -3.97
N ARG A 207 -27.41 -18.84 -4.97
CA ARG A 207 -27.61 -19.19 -6.37
C ARG A 207 -26.31 -19.65 -7.08
N HIS A 208 -25.13 -19.35 -6.50
CA HIS A 208 -23.84 -19.67 -7.07
C HIS A 208 -22.82 -20.07 -5.99
N GLU A 209 -22.49 -21.34 -5.89
CA GLU A 209 -21.51 -21.88 -4.92
C GLU A 209 -20.14 -21.16 -4.95
N LYS A 210 -19.71 -20.68 -6.13
CA LYS A 210 -18.45 -19.92 -6.30
C LYS A 210 -18.41 -18.61 -5.52
N LEU A 211 -19.56 -18.06 -5.12
CA LEU A 211 -19.68 -16.84 -4.32
C LEU A 211 -19.55 -17.05 -2.80
N GLY A 212 -19.45 -18.29 -2.32
CA GLY A 212 -19.26 -18.61 -0.91
C GLY A 212 -17.95 -18.05 -0.31
N MET A 213 -16.95 -17.71 -1.17
CA MET A 213 -15.75 -16.98 -0.72
C MET A 213 -16.10 -15.55 -0.33
N ILE A 214 -16.96 -14.87 -1.08
CA ILE A 214 -17.38 -13.48 -0.83
C ILE A 214 -18.14 -13.40 0.50
N ASP A 215 -19.00 -14.38 0.77
CA ASP A 215 -19.71 -14.50 2.05
C ASP A 215 -18.74 -14.60 3.23
N ARG A 216 -17.75 -15.48 3.14
CA ARG A 216 -16.70 -15.61 4.17
C ARG A 216 -15.88 -14.35 4.37
N LEU A 217 -15.54 -13.63 3.29
CA LEU A 217 -14.82 -12.37 3.36
C LEU A 217 -15.69 -11.27 4.00
N TYR A 218 -16.97 -11.22 3.64
CA TYR A 218 -17.93 -10.31 4.25
C TYR A 218 -18.01 -10.51 5.76
N HIS A 219 -18.19 -11.75 6.21
CA HIS A 219 -18.19 -12.09 7.64
C HIS A 219 -16.84 -11.75 8.31
N GLY A 220 -15.72 -11.93 7.62
CA GLY A 220 -14.40 -11.53 8.09
C GLY A 220 -14.30 -10.04 8.36
N VAL A 221 -14.86 -9.20 7.47
CA VAL A 221 -14.91 -7.74 7.64
C VAL A 221 -15.92 -7.35 8.75
N MET A 222 -17.12 -7.91 8.70
CA MET A 222 -18.17 -7.59 9.69
C MET A 222 -17.82 -8.05 11.11
N GLY A 223 -16.95 -9.04 11.26
CA GLY A 223 -16.42 -9.48 12.55
C GLY A 223 -15.70 -8.36 13.34
N TYR A 224 -15.20 -7.34 12.67
CA TYR A 224 -14.55 -6.19 13.32
C TYR A 224 -15.52 -5.29 14.09
N ARG A 225 -16.82 -5.35 13.82
CA ARG A 225 -17.83 -4.57 14.56
C ARG A 225 -17.81 -4.83 16.07
N ALA A 226 -17.42 -6.02 16.50
CA ALA A 226 -17.29 -6.37 17.91
C ALA A 226 -16.09 -5.70 18.61
N TYR A 227 -15.18 -5.08 17.85
CA TYR A 227 -13.92 -4.54 18.36
C TYR A 227 -13.68 -3.06 17.98
N PRO A 228 -14.62 -2.13 18.28
CA PRO A 228 -14.54 -0.73 17.81
C PRO A 228 -13.27 -0.03 18.25
N LYS A 229 -12.78 -0.28 19.46
CA LYS A 229 -11.52 0.31 19.97
C LYS A 229 -10.30 -0.12 19.16
N ARG A 230 -10.25 -1.39 18.69
CA ARG A 230 -9.16 -1.89 17.85
C ARG A 230 -9.22 -1.31 16.43
N VAL A 231 -10.43 -1.17 15.89
CA VAL A 231 -10.66 -0.54 14.59
C VAL A 231 -10.27 0.93 14.64
N LEU A 232 -10.70 1.68 15.66
CA LEU A 232 -10.34 3.08 15.85
C LEU A 232 -8.81 3.26 15.96
N LYS A 233 -8.15 2.40 16.73
CA LYS A 233 -6.68 2.39 16.81
C LYS A 233 -6.02 2.14 15.44
N ALA A 234 -6.53 1.21 14.65
CA ALA A 234 -6.03 0.91 13.33
C ALA A 234 -6.28 2.07 12.33
N ILE A 235 -7.43 2.77 12.42
CA ILE A 235 -7.70 4.01 11.67
C ILE A 235 -6.68 5.09 12.05
N ALA A 236 -6.42 5.31 13.34
CA ALA A 236 -5.46 6.31 13.80
C ALA A 236 -4.06 6.03 13.23
N PHE A 237 -3.58 4.78 13.27
CA PHE A 237 -2.32 4.41 12.59
C PHE A 237 -2.36 4.69 11.09
N SER A 238 -3.47 4.41 10.42
CA SER A 238 -3.63 4.69 8.99
C SER A 238 -3.57 6.19 8.70
N MET A 239 -4.19 7.03 9.53
CA MET A 239 -4.13 8.50 9.37
C MET A 239 -2.69 9.00 9.51
N VAL A 240 -1.95 8.51 10.52
CA VAL A 240 -0.53 8.86 10.70
C VAL A 240 0.31 8.42 9.50
N ILE A 241 0.11 7.20 8.99
CA ILE A 241 0.77 6.68 7.78
C ILE A 241 0.56 7.62 6.60
N HIS A 242 -0.68 8.03 6.33
CA HIS A 242 -0.98 8.91 5.20
C HIS A 242 -0.48 10.34 5.42
N MET A 243 -0.54 10.86 6.65
CA MET A 243 0.07 12.15 6.98
C MET A 243 1.58 12.14 6.74
N MET A 244 2.28 11.06 7.12
CA MET A 244 3.71 10.92 6.84
C MET A 244 4.01 10.88 5.33
N MET A 245 3.15 10.25 4.52
CA MET A 245 3.27 10.27 3.05
C MET A 245 3.09 11.68 2.47
N ILE A 246 2.15 12.46 3.01
CA ILE A 246 1.93 13.86 2.60
C ILE A 246 3.14 14.72 2.98
N ILE A 247 3.65 14.57 4.21
CA ILE A 247 4.86 15.28 4.67
C ILE A 247 6.06 14.91 3.78
N MET A 248 6.20 13.64 3.43
CA MET A 248 7.26 13.18 2.53
C MET A 248 7.12 13.82 1.14
N ALA A 249 5.92 13.85 0.57
CA ALA A 249 5.66 14.51 -0.72
C ALA A 249 5.96 16.02 -0.65
N PHE A 250 5.58 16.69 0.44
CA PHE A 250 5.89 18.09 0.68
C PHE A 250 7.40 18.35 0.73
N VAL A 251 8.15 17.58 1.53
CA VAL A 251 9.61 17.70 1.62
C VAL A 251 10.30 17.45 0.29
N ILE A 252 9.82 16.46 -0.48
CA ILE A 252 10.34 16.20 -1.83
C ILE A 252 10.08 17.41 -2.73
N THR A 253 8.86 17.95 -2.74
CA THR A 253 8.49 19.12 -3.55
C THR A 253 9.39 20.31 -3.24
N GLU A 254 9.57 20.64 -1.97
CA GLU A 254 10.46 21.74 -1.52
C GLU A 254 11.92 21.49 -1.89
N THR A 255 12.38 20.23 -1.88
CA THR A 255 13.77 19.90 -2.18
C THR A 255 14.07 20.01 -3.67
N ILE A 256 13.15 19.58 -4.55
CA ILE A 256 13.37 19.64 -6.01
C ILE A 256 13.07 21.03 -6.59
N SER A 257 12.31 21.87 -5.88
CA SER A 257 11.97 23.25 -6.26
C SER A 257 12.11 24.21 -5.07
N PRO A 258 13.32 24.51 -4.63
CA PRO A 258 13.51 25.42 -3.53
C PRO A 258 12.90 26.79 -3.85
N GLY A 259 11.99 27.26 -2.96
CA GLY A 259 11.27 28.53 -3.16
C GLY A 259 10.15 28.47 -4.21
N GLY A 260 9.83 27.30 -4.73
CA GLY A 260 8.69 27.07 -5.64
C GLY A 260 7.31 27.23 -4.96
N GLY A 261 7.30 27.45 -3.65
CA GLY A 261 6.22 28.06 -2.89
C GLY A 261 4.89 27.32 -2.85
N LEU A 262 4.86 26.00 -3.06
CA LEU A 262 3.62 25.24 -2.85
C LEU A 262 3.31 25.10 -1.36
N PRO A 263 2.21 25.70 -0.85
CA PRO A 263 1.80 25.50 0.53
C PRO A 263 1.51 24.03 0.86
N PHE A 264 1.65 23.66 2.12
CA PHE A 264 1.40 22.29 2.57
C PHE A 264 -0.06 21.83 2.30
N LEU A 265 -1.02 22.74 2.48
CA LEU A 265 -2.45 22.39 2.45
C LEU A 265 -2.92 21.84 1.09
N PRO A 266 -2.66 22.48 -0.08
CA PRO A 266 -3.03 21.90 -1.38
C PRO A 266 -2.32 20.57 -1.67
N ILE A 267 -1.07 20.39 -1.24
CA ILE A 267 -0.36 19.10 -1.33
C ILE A 267 -1.10 18.04 -0.50
N ALA A 268 -1.59 18.40 0.70
CA ALA A 268 -2.35 17.50 1.56
C ALA A 268 -3.70 17.08 0.97
N VAL A 269 -4.24 17.85 0.01
CA VAL A 269 -5.44 17.45 -0.75
C VAL A 269 -5.08 16.53 -1.92
N VAL A 270 -4.11 16.93 -2.75
CA VAL A 270 -3.86 16.25 -4.03
C VAL A 270 -3.10 14.93 -3.86
N VAL A 271 -2.22 14.81 -2.86
CA VAL A 271 -1.43 13.58 -2.65
C VAL A 271 -2.31 12.37 -2.31
N PRO A 272 -3.27 12.43 -1.36
CA PRO A 272 -4.18 11.30 -1.12
C PRO A 272 -4.97 10.88 -2.35
N ILE A 273 -5.46 11.85 -3.15
CA ILE A 273 -6.21 11.57 -4.37
C ILE A 273 -5.31 10.90 -5.42
N GLY A 274 -4.11 11.43 -5.61
CA GLY A 274 -3.11 10.83 -6.51
C GLY A 274 -2.73 9.40 -6.11
N MET A 275 -2.58 9.16 -4.81
CA MET A 275 -2.32 7.82 -4.29
C MET A 275 -3.51 6.86 -4.49
N LEU A 276 -4.76 7.32 -4.42
CA LEU A 276 -5.93 6.49 -4.76
C LEU A 276 -5.89 6.02 -6.22
N ALA A 277 -5.43 6.87 -7.14
CA ALA A 277 -5.30 6.50 -8.55
C ALA A 277 -4.28 5.35 -8.76
N THR A 278 -3.29 5.20 -7.88
CA THR A 278 -2.32 4.08 -7.93
C THR A 278 -2.94 2.72 -7.62
N ALA A 279 -4.13 2.70 -6.99
CA ALA A 279 -4.86 1.47 -6.73
C ALA A 279 -5.38 0.80 -8.01
N ILE A 280 -5.48 1.53 -9.13
CA ILE A 280 -5.82 0.98 -10.45
C ILE A 280 -4.61 0.15 -10.94
N PRO A 281 -4.75 -1.19 -11.08
CA PRO A 281 -3.60 -2.08 -11.26
C PRO A 281 -3.18 -2.19 -12.73
N VAL A 282 -2.74 -1.08 -13.33
CA VAL A 282 -2.22 -1.10 -14.71
C VAL A 282 -0.77 -1.59 -14.75
N LEU A 283 0.08 -1.04 -13.89
CA LEU A 283 1.51 -1.39 -13.80
C LEU A 283 1.93 -1.59 -12.33
N PRO A 284 3.08 -2.28 -12.08
CA PRO A 284 3.63 -2.45 -10.73
C PRO A 284 3.82 -1.10 -10.02
N ALA A 285 3.64 -1.08 -8.69
CA ALA A 285 3.76 0.11 -7.84
C ALA A 285 2.90 1.32 -8.25
N GLY A 286 1.86 1.13 -9.09
CA GLY A 286 1.02 2.22 -9.61
C GLY A 286 1.74 3.14 -10.60
N VAL A 287 2.88 2.69 -11.16
CA VAL A 287 3.65 3.46 -12.15
C VAL A 287 2.79 3.67 -13.40
N GLY A 288 2.88 4.84 -13.99
CA GLY A 288 2.01 5.26 -15.11
C GLY A 288 0.73 5.95 -14.63
N THR A 289 -0.17 5.24 -13.99
CA THR A 289 -1.43 5.83 -13.45
C THR A 289 -1.15 6.87 -12.37
N GLY A 290 -0.24 6.56 -11.43
CA GLY A 290 0.20 7.50 -10.40
C GLY A 290 0.89 8.73 -10.99
N HIS A 291 1.78 8.56 -11.98
CA HIS A 291 2.47 9.68 -12.63
C HIS A 291 1.46 10.62 -13.32
N ALA A 292 0.52 10.06 -14.09
CA ALA A 292 -0.52 10.85 -14.76
C ALA A 292 -1.42 11.58 -13.74
N ALA A 293 -1.83 10.90 -12.68
CA ALA A 293 -2.67 11.48 -11.64
C ALA A 293 -1.93 12.59 -10.87
N PHE A 294 -0.70 12.34 -10.43
CA PHE A 294 0.10 13.35 -9.72
C PHE A 294 0.40 14.55 -10.62
N TYR A 295 0.76 14.34 -11.90
CA TYR A 295 0.97 15.42 -12.83
C TYR A 295 -0.29 16.30 -12.97
N ALA A 296 -1.45 15.69 -13.24
CA ALA A 296 -2.71 16.42 -13.41
C ALA A 296 -3.13 17.17 -12.13
N LEU A 297 -3.01 16.53 -10.96
CA LEU A 297 -3.41 17.10 -9.67
C LEU A 297 -2.47 18.23 -9.24
N PHE A 298 -1.14 18.07 -9.40
CA PHE A 298 -0.18 19.11 -9.08
C PHE A 298 -0.32 20.32 -10.01
N LYS A 299 -0.65 20.09 -11.28
CA LYS A 299 -0.96 21.18 -12.22
C LYS A 299 -2.15 22.01 -11.78
N MET A 300 -3.18 21.41 -11.16
CA MET A 300 -4.33 22.14 -10.59
C MET A 300 -3.93 23.06 -9.43
N ILE A 301 -2.84 22.76 -8.75
CA ILE A 301 -2.32 23.60 -7.65
C ILE A 301 -1.10 24.45 -8.05
N GLY A 302 -0.87 24.59 -9.36
CA GLY A 302 0.15 25.50 -9.91
C GLY A 302 1.56 24.94 -10.05
N SER A 303 1.72 23.59 -10.11
CA SER A 303 3.04 22.95 -10.29
C SER A 303 3.01 21.86 -11.35
N ASP A 304 4.04 21.82 -12.20
CA ASP A 304 4.25 20.76 -13.19
C ASP A 304 5.06 19.57 -12.65
N GLN A 305 5.50 19.59 -11.39
CA GLN A 305 6.44 18.61 -10.81
C GLN A 305 5.75 17.36 -10.21
N GLY A 306 4.43 17.23 -10.32
CA GLY A 306 3.71 16.12 -9.70
C GLY A 306 4.23 14.73 -10.10
N ALA A 307 4.56 14.53 -11.38
CA ALA A 307 5.11 13.26 -11.86
C ALA A 307 6.50 12.96 -11.25
N GLU A 308 7.35 13.98 -11.08
CA GLU A 308 8.66 13.86 -10.45
C GLU A 308 8.52 13.52 -8.95
N VAL A 309 7.64 14.22 -8.24
CA VAL A 309 7.34 13.93 -6.83
C VAL A 309 6.91 12.48 -6.66
N PHE A 310 6.00 11.99 -7.51
CA PHE A 310 5.57 10.60 -7.46
C PHE A 310 6.71 9.63 -7.77
N SER A 311 7.58 9.93 -8.74
CA SER A 311 8.75 9.11 -9.06
C SER A 311 9.68 8.94 -7.87
N LEU A 312 9.93 10.02 -7.11
CA LEU A 312 10.77 9.99 -5.93
C LEU A 312 10.09 9.23 -4.78
N ILE A 313 8.77 9.31 -4.61
CA ILE A 313 8.02 8.47 -3.68
C ILE A 313 8.18 6.98 -4.06
N VAL A 314 8.02 6.64 -5.34
CA VAL A 314 8.19 5.26 -5.83
C VAL A 314 9.61 4.76 -5.58
N LEU A 315 10.63 5.61 -5.72
CA LEU A 315 12.02 5.25 -5.39
C LEU A 315 12.14 4.72 -3.96
N TYR A 316 11.58 5.41 -2.97
CA TYR A 316 11.61 4.95 -1.57
C TYR A 316 10.83 3.65 -1.37
N GLN A 317 9.70 3.46 -2.09
CA GLN A 317 8.97 2.20 -2.08
C GLN A 317 9.82 1.05 -2.66
N VAL A 318 10.56 1.32 -3.75
CA VAL A 318 11.49 0.35 -4.36
C VAL A 318 12.60 -0.02 -3.38
N LEU A 319 13.20 0.95 -2.70
CA LEU A 319 14.24 0.69 -1.69
C LEU A 319 13.71 -0.19 -0.55
N ALA A 320 12.50 0.09 -0.04
CA ALA A 320 11.85 -0.77 0.96
C ALA A 320 11.57 -2.18 0.41
N GLY A 321 11.15 -2.28 -0.84
CA GLY A 321 10.92 -3.55 -1.53
C GLY A 321 12.21 -4.36 -1.73
N VAL A 322 13.35 -3.73 -2.04
CA VAL A 322 14.65 -4.41 -2.13
C VAL A 322 15.02 -5.06 -0.80
N VAL A 323 14.84 -4.34 0.31
CA VAL A 323 15.04 -4.91 1.67
C VAL A 323 14.12 -6.12 1.88
N GLY A 324 12.85 -6.01 1.47
CA GLY A 324 11.89 -7.12 1.50
C GLY A 324 12.30 -8.32 0.66
N GLY A 325 12.88 -8.08 -0.51
CA GLY A 325 13.42 -9.11 -1.41
C GLY A 325 14.58 -9.89 -0.77
N VAL A 326 15.51 -9.20 -0.10
CA VAL A 326 16.60 -9.83 0.64
C VAL A 326 16.06 -10.70 1.78
N ILE A 327 15.06 -10.22 2.53
CA ILE A 327 14.42 -10.99 3.59
C ILE A 327 13.72 -12.22 3.02
N TYR A 328 13.04 -12.09 1.88
CA TYR A 328 12.38 -13.21 1.23
C TYR A 328 13.35 -14.30 0.76
N LEU A 329 14.49 -13.92 0.19
CA LEU A 329 15.52 -14.86 -0.22
C LEU A 329 16.11 -15.65 0.98
N LYS A 330 16.36 -14.97 2.11
CA LYS A 330 16.78 -15.62 3.36
C LYS A 330 15.72 -16.61 3.86
N TYR A 331 14.47 -16.20 3.88
CA TYR A 331 13.34 -17.07 4.27
C TYR A 331 13.27 -18.35 3.40
N LEU A 332 13.46 -18.22 2.07
CA LEU A 332 13.48 -19.39 1.18
C LEU A 332 14.67 -20.31 1.44
N ALA A 333 15.84 -19.78 1.78
CA ALA A 333 17.01 -20.56 2.13
C ALA A 333 16.80 -21.36 3.43
N GLU A 334 16.24 -20.74 4.47
CA GLU A 334 15.91 -21.39 5.74
C GLU A 334 14.88 -22.52 5.55
N LYS A 335 13.85 -22.31 4.73
CA LYS A 335 12.81 -23.33 4.45
C LYS A 335 13.33 -24.54 3.68
N LYS A 336 14.45 -24.43 2.97
CA LYS A 336 15.09 -25.56 2.25
C LYS A 336 15.95 -26.41 3.16
N GLN A 337 16.36 -25.88 4.31
CA GLN A 337 17.22 -26.57 5.28
C GLN A 337 16.42 -27.30 6.39
N ALA A 338 15.12 -26.98 6.53
CA ALA A 338 14.18 -27.60 7.47
C ALA A 338 13.32 -28.65 6.76
#